data_2e00883b0e88ddeed25bcb796f6a926d
#
_entry.id   2e00883b0e88ddeed25bcb796f6a926d
#
_cell.length_a   1.000
_cell.length_b   1.000
_cell.length_c   1.000
_cell.angle_alpha   90.00
_cell.angle_beta   90.00
_cell.angle_gamma   90.00
#
_symmetry.space_group_name_H-M   'P 1'
#
loop_
_entity.id
_entity.type
_entity.pdbx_description
1 polymer ?
#
loop_
_entity_poly.entity_id
_entity_poly.type
_entity_poly.pdbx_seq_one_letter_code
_entity_poly.pdbx_strand_id
1 'polypeptide(L)'
;MVPSKYHDQYRRNQISTSNQGRLILMMYEGAIKFTTMASESIAKGDKSNQGKYIRRAHDIINELSLSLDFKKGGDVAPRLESLYQF
;
A
#
# COMPACT_ATOMS: atom_id res chain seq x y z
N MET A 1 -17.86 7.52 -26.09
CA MET A 1 -17.61 6.71 -24.88
C MET A 1 -16.24 7.08 -24.30
N VAL A 2 -16.20 7.40 -23.02
CA VAL A 2 -14.94 7.69 -22.35
C VAL A 2 -14.22 6.38 -22.06
N PRO A 3 -12.96 6.21 -22.53
CA PRO A 3 -12.21 5.02 -22.20
C PRO A 3 -12.06 4.85 -20.68
N SER A 4 -12.09 3.61 -20.22
CA SER A 4 -12.04 3.32 -18.78
C SER A 4 -10.79 3.88 -18.10
N LYS A 5 -9.66 3.98 -18.82
CA LYS A 5 -8.44 4.52 -18.24
C LYS A 5 -8.56 6.01 -17.86
N TYR A 6 -9.35 6.79 -18.62
CA TYR A 6 -9.60 8.18 -18.24
C TYR A 6 -10.47 8.28 -17.02
N HIS A 7 -11.45 7.39 -16.92
CA HIS A 7 -12.32 7.33 -15.76
C HIS A 7 -11.54 6.95 -14.51
N ASP A 8 -10.67 5.96 -14.62
CA ASP A 8 -9.82 5.51 -13.51
C ASP A 8 -8.85 6.61 -13.08
N GLN A 9 -8.28 7.33 -14.03
CA GLN A 9 -7.38 8.44 -13.73
C GLN A 9 -8.09 9.56 -12.99
N TYR A 10 -9.30 9.89 -13.39
CA TYR A 10 -10.10 10.90 -12.71
C TYR A 10 -10.39 10.49 -11.26
N ARG A 11 -10.79 9.24 -11.05
CA ARG A 11 -11.06 8.72 -9.71
C ARG A 11 -9.80 8.73 -8.86
N ARG A 12 -8.67 8.35 -9.43
CA ARG A 12 -7.38 8.36 -8.73
C ARG A 12 -7.00 9.77 -8.31
N ASN A 13 -7.18 10.75 -9.18
CA ASN A 13 -6.90 12.14 -8.86
C ASN A 13 -7.78 12.66 -7.74
N GLN A 14 -9.06 12.31 -7.73
CA GLN A 14 -9.96 12.68 -6.65
C GLN A 14 -9.54 12.10 -5.32
N ILE A 15 -9.16 10.82 -5.30
CA ILE A 15 -8.71 10.14 -4.09
C ILE A 15 -7.44 10.81 -3.58
N SER A 16 -6.49 11.09 -4.45
CA SER A 16 -5.19 11.63 -4.04
C SER A 16 -5.24 13.10 -3.62
N THR A 17 -6.35 13.82 -3.86
CA THR A 17 -6.47 15.20 -3.36
C THR A 17 -6.76 15.27 -1.87
N SER A 18 -7.29 14.21 -1.26
CA SER A 18 -7.50 14.16 0.18
C SER A 18 -6.28 13.52 0.84
N ASN A 19 -5.95 13.96 2.07
CA ASN A 19 -4.84 13.38 2.81
C ASN A 19 -5.07 11.90 3.08
N GLN A 20 -6.26 11.54 3.51
CA GLN A 20 -6.60 10.15 3.80
C GLN A 20 -6.57 9.29 2.54
N GLY A 21 -7.13 9.81 1.44
CA GLY A 21 -7.12 9.10 0.17
C GLY A 21 -5.72 8.88 -0.37
N ARG A 22 -4.84 9.88 -0.21
CA ARG A 22 -3.44 9.76 -0.62
C ARG A 22 -2.73 8.66 0.17
N LEU A 23 -2.95 8.62 1.47
CA LEU A 23 -2.34 7.61 2.33
C LEU A 23 -2.81 6.22 1.96
N ILE A 24 -4.11 6.06 1.69
CA ILE A 24 -4.65 4.77 1.25
C ILE A 24 -4.01 4.34 -0.06
N LEU A 25 -3.89 5.26 -1.02
CA LEU A 25 -3.26 4.96 -2.30
C LEU A 25 -1.80 4.53 -2.11
N MET A 26 -1.05 5.23 -1.26
CA MET A 26 0.32 4.88 -0.95
C MET A 26 0.43 3.49 -0.34
N MET A 27 -0.51 3.11 0.52
CA MET A 27 -0.53 1.77 1.12
C MET A 27 -0.79 0.68 0.07
N TYR A 28 -1.71 0.92 -0.87
CA TYR A 28 -1.92 -0.01 -1.98
C TYR A 28 -0.66 -0.17 -2.82
N GLU A 29 -0.03 0.93 -3.17
CA GLU A 29 1.20 0.91 -3.97
C GLU A 29 2.32 0.19 -3.24
N GLY A 30 2.46 0.44 -1.93
CA GLY A 30 3.45 -0.23 -1.12
C GLY A 30 3.21 -1.72 -0.99
N ALA A 31 1.96 -2.13 -0.80
CA ALA A 31 1.60 -3.54 -0.74
C ALA A 31 1.95 -4.26 -2.04
N ILE A 32 1.64 -3.65 -3.18
CA ILE A 32 1.97 -4.20 -4.49
C ILE A 32 3.49 -4.31 -4.65
N LYS A 33 4.22 -3.25 -4.30
CA LYS A 33 5.68 -3.22 -4.40
C LYS A 33 6.32 -4.35 -3.60
N PHE A 34 5.98 -4.47 -2.33
CA PHE A 34 6.60 -5.47 -1.47
C PHE A 34 6.17 -6.88 -1.83
N THR A 35 4.93 -7.06 -2.28
CA THR A 35 4.47 -8.37 -2.77
C THR A 35 5.27 -8.78 -4.02
N THR A 36 5.51 -7.85 -4.93
CA THR A 36 6.32 -8.09 -6.13
C THR A 36 7.74 -8.47 -5.75
N MET A 37 8.34 -7.71 -4.81
CA MET A 37 9.70 -7.99 -4.34
C MET A 37 9.80 -9.34 -3.64
N ALA A 38 8.77 -9.71 -2.87
CA ALA A 38 8.70 -11.03 -2.26
C ALA A 38 8.65 -12.14 -3.31
N SER A 39 7.82 -11.95 -4.33
CA SER A 39 7.69 -12.91 -5.43
C SER A 39 9.03 -13.11 -6.15
N GLU A 40 9.74 -12.02 -6.41
CA GLU A 40 11.07 -12.08 -7.04
C GLU A 40 12.08 -12.82 -6.14
N SER A 41 12.02 -12.57 -4.84
CA SER A 41 12.92 -13.25 -3.88
C SER A 41 12.64 -14.73 -3.83
N ILE A 42 11.37 -15.13 -3.89
CA ILE A 42 11.00 -16.55 -3.96
C ILE A 42 11.57 -17.20 -5.21
N ALA A 43 11.43 -16.54 -6.35
CA ALA A 43 11.94 -17.06 -7.62
C ALA A 43 13.46 -17.23 -7.62
N LYS A 44 14.16 -16.37 -6.88
CA LYS A 44 15.64 -16.43 -6.77
C LYS A 44 16.12 -17.34 -5.64
N GLY A 45 15.22 -17.87 -4.83
CA GLY A 45 15.58 -18.66 -3.66
C GLY A 45 16.18 -17.85 -2.52
N ASP A 46 15.97 -16.54 -2.50
CA ASP A 46 16.48 -15.64 -1.47
C ASP A 46 15.52 -15.62 -0.29
N LYS A 47 15.68 -16.57 0.62
CA LYS A 47 14.76 -16.75 1.74
C LYS A 47 14.78 -15.59 2.74
N SER A 48 15.92 -14.97 2.92
CA SER A 48 16.05 -13.83 3.84
C SER A 48 15.20 -12.65 3.39
N ASN A 49 15.35 -12.23 2.13
CA ASN A 49 14.57 -11.14 1.58
C ASN A 49 13.11 -11.51 1.37
N GLN A 50 12.82 -12.77 1.04
CA GLN A 50 11.46 -13.27 0.94
C GLN A 50 10.69 -13.02 2.23
N GLY A 51 11.22 -13.43 3.37
CA GLY A 51 10.57 -13.23 4.67
C GLY A 51 10.40 -11.74 5.01
N LYS A 52 11.45 -10.96 4.72
CA LYS A 52 11.44 -9.52 4.95
C LYS A 52 10.31 -8.82 4.17
N TYR A 53 10.21 -9.08 2.88
CA TYR A 53 9.24 -8.40 2.03
C TYR A 53 7.81 -8.88 2.28
N ILE A 54 7.62 -10.16 2.58
CA ILE A 54 6.31 -10.68 2.97
C ILE A 54 5.82 -9.98 4.24
N ARG A 55 6.69 -9.82 5.22
CA ARG A 55 6.36 -9.15 6.48
C ARG A 55 5.96 -7.69 6.25
N ARG A 56 6.71 -6.98 5.40
CA ARG A 56 6.40 -5.60 5.08
C ARG A 56 5.08 -5.44 4.35
N ALA A 57 4.79 -6.32 3.39
CA ALA A 57 3.50 -6.33 2.71
C ALA A 57 2.37 -6.59 3.70
N HIS A 58 2.55 -7.52 4.60
CA HIS A 58 1.56 -7.86 5.62
C HIS A 58 1.29 -6.66 6.54
N ASP A 59 2.35 -5.98 6.98
CA ASP A 59 2.22 -4.81 7.85
C ASP A 59 1.43 -3.69 7.17
N ILE A 60 1.71 -3.45 5.89
CA ILE A 60 1.00 -2.42 5.13
C ILE A 60 -0.47 -2.79 4.96
N ILE A 61 -0.76 -4.05 4.68
CA ILE A 61 -2.14 -4.52 4.53
C ILE A 61 -2.91 -4.37 5.85
N ASN A 62 -2.25 -4.63 6.97
CA ASN A 62 -2.86 -4.41 8.28
C ASN A 62 -3.19 -2.94 8.51
N GLU A 63 -2.27 -2.03 8.18
CA GLU A 63 -2.53 -0.61 8.30
C GLU A 63 -3.64 -0.15 7.35
N LEU A 64 -3.69 -0.71 6.16
CA LEU A 64 -4.76 -0.42 5.21
C LEU A 64 -6.12 -0.84 5.78
N SER A 65 -6.20 -2.02 6.39
CA SER A 65 -7.42 -2.49 7.02
C SER A 65 -7.87 -1.56 8.15
N LEU A 66 -6.92 -1.10 8.97
CA LEU A 66 -7.22 -0.16 10.04
C LEU A 66 -7.67 1.20 9.50
N SER A 67 -7.07 1.66 8.41
CA SER A 67 -7.43 2.96 7.84
C SER A 67 -8.81 2.97 7.19
N LEU A 68 -9.32 1.81 6.81
CA LEU A 68 -10.68 1.68 6.28
C LEU A 68 -11.73 1.62 7.38
N ASP A 69 -11.31 1.44 8.63
CA ASP A 69 -12.18 1.48 9.79
C ASP A 69 -11.98 2.81 10.51
N PHE A 70 -12.84 3.79 10.21
CA PHE A 70 -12.71 5.14 10.75
C PHE A 70 -12.82 5.20 12.27
N LYS A 71 -13.43 4.19 12.89
CA LYS A 71 -13.57 4.17 14.35
C LYS A 71 -12.29 3.70 15.04
N LYS A 72 -11.51 2.85 14.36
CA LYS A 72 -10.30 2.22 14.92
C LYS A 72 -9.02 2.77 14.31
N GLY A 73 -9.10 3.35 13.12
CA GLY A 73 -7.93 3.72 12.34
C GLY A 73 -7.09 4.84 12.93
N GLY A 74 -7.75 5.84 13.52
CA GLY A 74 -7.04 7.01 14.02
C GLY A 74 -6.22 7.69 12.93
N ASP A 75 -5.10 8.30 13.33
CA ASP A 75 -4.20 8.96 12.39
C ASP A 75 -3.22 7.94 11.79
N VAL A 76 -3.36 7.72 10.50
CA VAL A 76 -2.57 6.72 9.76
C VAL A 76 -1.20 7.24 9.36
N ALA A 77 -1.03 8.55 9.23
CA ALA A 77 0.18 9.14 8.66
C ALA A 77 1.48 8.75 9.39
N PRO A 78 1.58 8.86 10.71
CA PRO A 78 2.82 8.47 11.40
C PRO A 78 3.14 6.99 11.26
N ARG A 79 2.14 6.13 11.28
CA ARG A 79 2.35 4.70 11.13
C ARG A 79 2.80 4.34 9.74
N LEU A 80 2.21 4.96 8.72
CA LEU A 80 2.59 4.73 7.35
C LEU A 80 4.02 5.20 7.09
N GLU A 81 4.39 6.37 7.61
CA GLU A 81 5.74 6.88 7.50
C GLU A 81 6.75 5.89 8.08
N SER A 82 6.46 5.35 9.26
CA SER A 82 7.31 4.35 9.89
C SER A 82 7.48 3.11 9.02
N LEU A 83 6.41 2.66 8.36
CA LEU A 83 6.46 1.49 7.47
C LEU A 83 7.30 1.73 6.21
N TYR A 84 7.41 2.99 5.77
CA TYR A 84 8.17 3.34 4.57
C TYR A 84 9.62 3.74 4.84
N GLN A 85 10.00 3.88 6.09
CA GLN A 85 11.38 4.22 6.49
C GLN A 85 12.26 2.99 6.61
N PHE A 86 12.33 2.23 5.57
CA PHE A 86 13.14 1.02 5.62
C PHE A 86 14.38 1.14 4.77
#